data_609a32224353fd350efa108bd8f7c07e
#
_entry.id   609a32224353fd350efa108bd8f7c07e
#
_cell.length_a   1.000
_cell.length_b   1.000
_cell.length_c   1.000
_cell.angle_alpha   90.00
_cell.angle_beta   90.00
_cell.angle_gamma   90.00
#
_symmetry.space_group_name_H-M   'P 1'
#
loop_
_entity.id
_entity.type
_entity.pdbx_description
1 polymer ?
#
loop_
_entity_poly.entity_id
_entity_poly.type
_entity_poly.pdbx_seq_one_letter_code
_entity_poly.pdbx_strand_id
1 'polypeptide(L)'
;MDKLYYMGIDVGSTTVKLYVEDQEHQCIYSKYQRHYSDVKPAIESLIKEVQEHYGNLPVKVVMTGSGGLSLSKHLNVEFVQEVIACTKTVETYIPECDVAIELGGEDAKITYFESTLEQRMNGTCAGGTGAFIDQMASLLQTDAAGLNELAKNYETIYPIASRRGVFVKTDIEPLTNEGADREDIDISIFQAVVNQTISGLACGKPIRGNIAFLGGPLHFLSELKAAFVRTLNLGEDAIISPSHSHLFAAVGAALHSDFNITTTLSALR
;
A
#
# COMPACT_ATOMS: atom_id res chain seq x y z
N MET A 1 -26.45 21.15 14.51
CA MET A 1 -25.18 21.33 13.78
C MET A 1 -25.18 20.29 12.67
N ASP A 2 -24.99 20.70 11.43
CA ASP A 2 -24.89 19.76 10.32
C ASP A 2 -23.66 18.88 10.56
N LYS A 3 -23.83 17.56 10.48
CA LYS A 3 -22.72 16.62 10.67
C LYS A 3 -21.72 16.84 9.54
N LEU A 4 -20.51 17.26 9.89
CA LEU A 4 -19.39 17.40 8.96
C LEU A 4 -18.60 16.08 8.91
N TYR A 5 -18.12 15.70 7.74
CA TYR A 5 -17.33 14.49 7.54
C TYR A 5 -15.96 14.86 6.97
N TYR A 6 -15.00 13.96 7.14
CA TYR A 6 -13.62 14.10 6.67
C TYR A 6 -13.33 13.01 5.68
N MET A 7 -12.82 13.38 4.51
CA MET A 7 -12.57 12.45 3.40
C MET A 7 -11.12 12.55 2.96
N GLY A 8 -10.41 11.44 2.99
CA GLY A 8 -9.09 11.29 2.40
C GLY A 8 -9.16 10.48 1.11
N ILE A 9 -8.54 11.00 0.05
CA ILE A 9 -8.43 10.33 -1.24
C ILE A 9 -6.95 10.15 -1.57
N ASP A 10 -6.49 8.91 -1.61
CA ASP A 10 -5.14 8.58 -2.07
C ASP A 10 -5.20 8.08 -3.52
N VAL A 11 -4.53 8.82 -4.40
CA VAL A 11 -4.40 8.49 -5.83
C VAL A 11 -3.01 7.97 -6.09
N GLY A 12 -2.83 6.66 -5.92
CA GLY A 12 -1.59 5.97 -6.23
C GLY A 12 -1.43 5.64 -7.71
N SER A 13 -0.31 5.02 -8.08
CA SER A 13 0.02 4.65 -9.47
C SER A 13 -0.91 3.58 -10.06
N THR A 14 -1.44 2.67 -9.24
CA THR A 14 -2.28 1.54 -9.69
C THR A 14 -3.66 1.53 -9.08
N THR A 15 -3.86 2.25 -7.96
CA THR A 15 -5.07 2.18 -7.14
C THR A 15 -5.50 3.54 -6.65
N VAL A 16 -6.81 3.71 -6.47
CA VAL A 16 -7.41 4.80 -5.69
C VAL A 16 -7.92 4.23 -4.39
N LYS A 17 -7.67 4.93 -3.29
CA LYS A 17 -8.21 4.60 -1.97
C LYS A 17 -9.01 5.79 -1.49
N LEU A 18 -10.16 5.50 -0.91
CA LEU A 18 -11.04 6.49 -0.33
C LEU A 18 -11.35 6.09 1.10
N TYR A 19 -11.25 7.03 2.02
CA TYR A 19 -11.55 6.88 3.43
C TYR A 19 -12.40 8.04 3.89
N VAL A 20 -13.51 7.75 4.58
CA VAL A 20 -14.43 8.76 5.12
C VAL A 20 -14.67 8.48 6.58
N GLU A 21 -14.52 9.49 7.41
CA GLU A 21 -14.78 9.43 8.84
C GLU A 21 -15.72 10.54 9.30
N ASP A 22 -16.37 10.34 10.42
CA ASP A 22 -17.20 11.33 11.09
C ASP A 22 -16.37 12.25 12.01
N GLN A 23 -17.05 13.10 12.79
CA GLN A 23 -16.43 14.05 13.72
C GLN A 23 -15.76 13.37 14.92
N GLU A 24 -16.14 12.15 15.24
CA GLU A 24 -15.55 11.30 16.27
C GLU A 24 -14.42 10.41 15.73
N HIS A 25 -13.95 10.68 14.49
CA HIS A 25 -12.94 9.89 13.77
C HIS A 25 -13.30 8.43 13.59
N GLN A 26 -14.61 8.12 13.54
CA GLN A 26 -15.07 6.77 13.23
C GLN A 26 -15.20 6.60 11.71
N CYS A 27 -14.55 5.57 11.18
CA CYS A 27 -14.67 5.22 9.77
C CYS A 27 -16.12 4.86 9.43
N ILE A 28 -16.73 5.62 8.54
CA ILE A 28 -18.08 5.32 8.02
C ILE A 28 -18.01 4.62 6.66
N TYR A 29 -16.95 4.88 5.89
CA TYR A 29 -16.75 4.27 4.57
C TYR A 29 -15.27 4.20 4.24
N SER A 30 -14.85 3.08 3.67
CA SER A 30 -13.50 2.94 3.11
C SER A 30 -13.51 2.01 1.91
N LYS A 31 -12.69 2.32 0.93
CA LYS A 31 -12.57 1.50 -0.29
C LYS A 31 -11.16 1.57 -0.86
N TYR A 32 -10.71 0.44 -1.35
CA TYR A 32 -9.48 0.25 -2.11
C TYR A 32 -9.85 -0.29 -3.49
N GLN A 33 -9.50 0.42 -4.56
CA GLN A 33 -9.92 0.07 -5.92
C GLN A 33 -8.79 0.27 -6.92
N ARG A 34 -8.60 -0.69 -7.83
CA ARG A 34 -7.72 -0.51 -8.99
C ARG A 34 -8.37 0.43 -10.00
N HIS A 35 -7.59 1.35 -10.58
CA HIS A 35 -8.09 2.32 -11.56
C HIS A 35 -7.73 1.97 -13.02
N TYR A 36 -6.84 1.00 -13.25
CA TYR A 36 -6.45 0.55 -14.61
C TYR A 36 -6.13 1.71 -15.56
N SER A 37 -5.41 2.72 -15.06
CA SER A 37 -5.08 3.99 -15.74
C SER A 37 -6.28 4.94 -15.99
N ASP A 38 -7.47 4.61 -15.51
CA ASP A 38 -8.69 5.43 -15.66
C ASP A 38 -9.10 6.02 -14.29
N VAL A 39 -8.28 6.97 -13.83
CA VAL A 39 -8.33 7.50 -12.46
C VAL A 39 -9.62 8.28 -12.18
N LYS A 40 -10.05 9.17 -13.12
CA LYS A 40 -11.23 10.02 -12.90
C LYS A 40 -12.51 9.20 -12.70
N PRO A 41 -12.89 8.27 -13.60
CA PRO A 41 -14.06 7.42 -13.40
C PRO A 41 -13.97 6.57 -12.13
N ALA A 42 -12.77 6.13 -11.73
CA ALA A 42 -12.59 5.38 -10.49
C ALA A 42 -12.96 6.24 -9.27
N ILE A 43 -12.48 7.49 -9.21
CA ILE A 43 -12.82 8.43 -8.13
C ILE A 43 -14.33 8.77 -8.16
N GLU A 44 -14.87 9.10 -9.31
CA GLU A 44 -16.30 9.43 -9.47
C GLU A 44 -17.19 8.27 -9.01
N SER A 45 -16.81 7.03 -9.35
CA SER A 45 -17.53 5.83 -8.91
C SER A 45 -17.51 5.67 -7.39
N LEU A 46 -16.36 5.91 -6.73
CA LEU A 46 -16.24 5.83 -5.28
C LEU A 46 -17.05 6.93 -4.57
N ILE A 47 -16.99 8.16 -5.07
CA ILE A 47 -17.78 9.28 -4.51
C ILE A 47 -19.29 9.00 -4.68
N LYS A 48 -19.69 8.46 -5.83
CA LYS A 48 -21.07 8.07 -6.07
C LYS A 48 -21.53 6.98 -5.12
N GLU A 49 -20.71 5.96 -4.87
CA GLU A 49 -21.03 4.89 -3.92
C GLU A 49 -21.24 5.45 -2.50
N VAL A 50 -20.39 6.38 -2.03
CA VAL A 50 -20.60 7.07 -0.74
C VAL A 50 -21.92 7.85 -0.76
N GLN A 51 -22.19 8.59 -1.83
CA GLN A 51 -23.41 9.41 -1.95
C GLN A 51 -24.69 8.55 -1.98
N GLU A 52 -24.65 7.38 -2.59
CA GLU A 52 -25.77 6.43 -2.61
C GLU A 52 -26.07 5.86 -1.22
N HIS A 53 -25.05 5.63 -0.39
CA HIS A 53 -25.22 5.08 0.96
C HIS A 53 -25.57 6.13 2.02
N TYR A 54 -25.00 7.32 1.92
CA TYR A 54 -25.06 8.32 3.00
C TYR A 54 -25.71 9.64 2.58
N GLY A 55 -26.11 9.80 1.30
CA GLY A 55 -26.62 11.04 0.77
C GLY A 55 -25.54 12.06 0.41
N ASN A 56 -25.94 13.30 0.16
CA ASN A 56 -25.01 14.36 -0.21
C ASN A 56 -24.39 15.00 1.03
N LEU A 57 -23.38 14.34 1.59
CA LEU A 57 -22.71 14.75 2.83
C LEU A 57 -21.91 16.06 2.63
N PRO A 58 -21.91 16.98 3.63
CA PRO A 58 -20.89 18.01 3.73
C PRO A 58 -19.56 17.39 4.17
N VAL A 59 -18.53 17.57 3.35
CA VAL A 59 -17.23 16.93 3.55
C VAL A 59 -16.09 17.95 3.48
N LYS A 60 -15.05 17.74 4.28
CA LYS A 60 -13.71 18.29 4.06
C LYS A 60 -12.89 17.23 3.36
N VAL A 61 -12.31 17.57 2.22
CA VAL A 61 -11.59 16.61 1.37
C VAL A 61 -10.13 16.99 1.29
N VAL A 62 -9.27 16.02 1.55
CA VAL A 62 -7.83 16.15 1.33
C VAL A 62 -7.37 15.01 0.42
N MET A 63 -6.63 15.36 -0.62
CA MET A 63 -6.05 14.40 -1.54
C MET A 63 -4.57 14.14 -1.23
N THR A 64 -4.11 12.95 -1.55
CA THR A 64 -2.71 12.53 -1.47
C THR A 64 -2.37 11.56 -2.60
N GLY A 65 -1.14 11.05 -2.58
CA GLY A 65 -0.64 10.10 -3.58
C GLY A 65 -0.04 10.77 -4.82
N SER A 66 0.68 9.99 -5.61
CA SER A 66 1.44 10.47 -6.77
C SER A 66 0.59 11.13 -7.85
N GLY A 67 -0.65 10.67 -8.04
CA GLY A 67 -1.64 11.25 -8.97
C GLY A 67 -2.51 12.36 -8.36
N GLY A 68 -2.47 12.55 -7.04
CA GLY A 68 -3.40 13.43 -6.32
C GLY A 68 -3.19 14.92 -6.55
N LEU A 69 -1.96 15.39 -6.73
CA LEU A 69 -1.64 16.82 -6.81
C LEU A 69 -2.34 17.54 -7.98
N SER A 70 -2.38 16.94 -9.16
CA SER A 70 -3.04 17.54 -10.32
C SER A 70 -4.55 17.56 -10.16
N LEU A 71 -5.10 16.47 -9.63
CA LEU A 71 -6.54 16.34 -9.40
C LEU A 71 -7.04 17.25 -8.28
N SER A 72 -6.29 17.42 -7.20
CA SER A 72 -6.67 18.32 -6.11
C SER A 72 -6.83 19.77 -6.59
N LYS A 73 -5.94 20.24 -7.45
CA LYS A 73 -6.04 21.55 -8.09
C LYS A 73 -7.29 21.67 -8.98
N HIS A 74 -7.59 20.62 -9.73
CA HIS A 74 -8.77 20.61 -10.62
C HIS A 74 -10.07 20.62 -9.83
N LEU A 75 -10.15 19.89 -8.73
CA LEU A 75 -11.32 19.81 -7.85
C LEU A 75 -11.37 20.92 -6.80
N ASN A 76 -10.35 21.80 -6.75
CA ASN A 76 -10.19 22.83 -5.75
C ASN A 76 -10.29 22.30 -4.31
N VAL A 77 -9.59 21.20 -4.05
CA VAL A 77 -9.45 20.58 -2.72
C VAL A 77 -7.99 20.59 -2.28
N GLU A 78 -7.78 20.41 -0.98
CA GLU A 78 -6.43 20.41 -0.40
C GLU A 78 -5.63 19.16 -0.81
N PHE A 79 -4.31 19.32 -0.81
CA PHE A 79 -3.36 18.23 -1.06
C PHE A 79 -2.31 18.14 0.04
N VAL A 80 -2.05 16.95 0.51
CA VAL A 80 -0.96 16.63 1.43
C VAL A 80 -0.02 15.60 0.79
N GLN A 81 1.28 15.75 1.03
CA GLN A 81 2.24 14.75 0.56
C GLN A 81 2.01 13.41 1.25
N GLU A 82 2.16 12.33 0.52
CA GLU A 82 1.89 10.96 1.00
C GLU A 82 2.72 10.60 2.24
N VAL A 83 4.00 10.98 2.26
CA VAL A 83 4.85 10.77 3.45
C VAL A 83 4.29 11.45 4.69
N ILE A 84 3.75 12.66 4.55
CA ILE A 84 3.16 13.41 5.66
C ILE A 84 1.84 12.75 6.11
N ALA A 85 1.00 12.35 5.17
CA ALA A 85 -0.24 11.65 5.45
C ALA A 85 0.01 10.32 6.18
N CYS A 86 0.88 9.46 5.65
CA CYS A 86 1.23 8.19 6.29
C CYS A 86 1.84 8.38 7.67
N THR A 87 2.76 9.33 7.84
CA THR A 87 3.37 9.65 9.14
C THR A 87 2.30 10.04 10.15
N LYS A 88 1.36 10.91 9.76
CA LYS A 88 0.25 11.33 10.64
C LYS A 88 -0.59 10.15 11.10
N THR A 89 -0.87 9.20 10.20
CA THR A 89 -1.64 8.00 10.53
C THR A 89 -0.87 7.11 11.52
N VAL A 90 0.43 6.89 11.27
CA VAL A 90 1.28 6.10 12.17
C VAL A 90 1.32 6.72 13.56
N GLU A 91 1.63 8.01 13.67
CA GLU A 91 1.70 8.73 14.95
C GLU A 91 0.36 8.71 15.70
N THR A 92 -0.76 8.68 14.98
CA THR A 92 -2.10 8.72 15.61
C THR A 92 -2.56 7.33 16.07
N TYR A 93 -2.35 6.29 15.27
CA TYR A 93 -2.97 4.98 15.51
C TYR A 93 -2.00 3.88 15.95
N ILE A 94 -0.71 4.04 15.67
CA ILE A 94 0.34 3.07 16.05
C ILE A 94 1.61 3.81 16.52
N PRO A 95 1.50 4.68 17.55
CA PRO A 95 2.62 5.52 18.01
C PRO A 95 3.82 4.72 18.53
N GLU A 96 3.65 3.43 18.83
CA GLU A 96 4.72 2.51 19.20
C GLU A 96 5.54 1.98 18.01
N CYS A 97 5.21 2.36 16.78
CA CYS A 97 5.90 1.89 15.58
C CYS A 97 7.31 2.49 15.50
N ASP A 98 8.32 1.62 15.43
CA ASP A 98 9.72 2.03 15.21
C ASP A 98 10.08 2.10 13.73
N VAL A 99 9.56 1.15 12.93
CA VAL A 99 9.81 1.09 11.48
C VAL A 99 8.55 0.68 10.74
N ALA A 100 8.19 1.39 9.68
CA ALA A 100 7.16 0.97 8.75
C ALA A 100 7.78 0.48 7.43
N ILE A 101 7.38 -0.71 7.00
CA ILE A 101 7.64 -1.24 5.67
C ILE A 101 6.35 -1.12 4.86
N GLU A 102 6.39 -0.33 3.80
CA GLU A 102 5.24 -0.09 2.93
C GLU A 102 5.54 -0.58 1.51
N LEU A 103 4.65 -1.40 0.98
CA LEU A 103 4.67 -1.78 -0.42
C LEU A 103 3.45 -1.22 -1.13
N GLY A 104 3.70 -0.34 -2.09
CA GLY A 104 2.71 0.23 -3.00
C GLY A 104 2.60 -0.55 -4.32
N GLY A 105 1.89 0.04 -5.28
CA GLY A 105 1.77 -0.50 -6.64
C GLY A 105 3.11 -0.47 -7.37
N GLU A 106 3.79 0.66 -7.37
CA GLU A 106 5.06 0.86 -8.09
C GLU A 106 6.20 1.33 -7.18
N ASP A 107 5.94 1.59 -5.91
CA ASP A 107 6.90 2.03 -4.93
C ASP A 107 6.98 1.06 -3.73
N ALA A 108 8.14 1.08 -3.11
CA ALA A 108 8.41 0.43 -1.84
C ALA A 108 9.12 1.43 -0.93
N LYS A 109 8.75 1.46 0.34
CA LYS A 109 9.28 2.43 1.30
C LYS A 109 9.64 1.73 2.61
N ILE A 110 10.70 2.22 3.25
CA ILE A 110 11.00 1.93 4.65
C ILE A 110 11.10 3.28 5.37
N THR A 111 10.27 3.45 6.39
CA THR A 111 10.23 4.67 7.20
C THR A 111 10.63 4.33 8.63
N TYR A 112 11.66 5.01 9.13
CA TYR A 112 12.15 4.87 10.51
C TYR A 112 11.59 6.04 11.33
N PHE A 113 10.89 5.73 12.43
CA PHE A 113 10.27 6.68 13.35
C PHE A 113 11.16 6.89 14.57
N GLU A 114 12.40 7.27 14.34
CA GLU A 114 13.37 7.64 15.38
C GLU A 114 13.22 9.13 15.75
N SER A 115 14.17 9.68 16.46
CA SER A 115 14.21 11.14 16.80
C SER A 115 14.12 12.05 15.58
N THR A 116 14.57 11.58 14.43
CA THR A 116 14.40 12.21 13.12
C THR A 116 13.77 11.23 12.18
N LEU A 117 12.63 11.61 11.60
CA LEU A 117 11.95 10.80 10.60
C LEU A 117 12.88 10.58 9.39
N GLU A 118 13.18 9.32 9.08
CA GLU A 118 13.94 8.95 7.89
C GLU A 118 13.12 8.02 7.02
N GLN A 119 12.83 8.44 5.78
CA GLN A 119 12.17 7.60 4.80
C GLN A 119 13.11 7.28 3.65
N ARG A 120 13.16 6.03 3.27
CA ARG A 120 13.85 5.52 2.10
C ARG A 120 12.84 4.90 1.14
N MET A 121 12.96 5.24 -0.12
CA MET A 121 12.06 4.77 -1.17
C MET A 121 12.87 4.22 -2.33
N ASN A 122 12.37 3.19 -2.99
CA ASN A 122 12.97 2.71 -4.23
C ASN A 122 12.90 3.81 -5.32
N GLY A 123 13.93 3.85 -6.14
CA GLY A 123 13.94 4.73 -7.31
C GLY A 123 13.05 4.18 -8.43
N THR A 124 13.57 4.18 -9.65
CA THR A 124 12.83 3.77 -10.87
C THR A 124 12.65 2.26 -11.05
N CYS A 125 13.08 1.43 -10.10
CA CYS A 125 13.02 -0.03 -10.23
C CYS A 125 11.73 -0.58 -9.61
N ALA A 126 10.86 -1.15 -10.43
CA ALA A 126 9.62 -1.79 -9.97
C ALA A 126 9.85 -3.10 -9.19
N GLY A 127 11.06 -3.64 -9.14
CA GLY A 127 11.41 -4.81 -8.33
C GLY A 127 11.11 -4.55 -6.85
N GLY A 128 10.39 -5.46 -6.20
CA GLY A 128 9.98 -5.30 -4.81
C GLY A 128 8.66 -4.55 -4.63
N THR A 129 7.82 -4.43 -5.66
CA THR A 129 6.53 -3.70 -5.62
C THR A 129 5.36 -4.56 -6.05
N GLY A 130 4.13 -4.06 -5.87
CA GLY A 130 2.91 -4.73 -6.31
C GLY A 130 2.88 -4.99 -7.82
N ALA A 131 3.35 -4.05 -8.63
CA ALA A 131 3.43 -4.23 -10.09
C ALA A 131 4.37 -5.38 -10.50
N PHE A 132 5.46 -5.58 -9.76
CA PHE A 132 6.32 -6.72 -9.98
C PHE A 132 5.59 -8.05 -9.67
N ILE A 133 4.86 -8.10 -8.56
CA ILE A 133 4.06 -9.28 -8.18
C ILE A 133 2.99 -9.57 -9.24
N ASP A 134 2.27 -8.54 -9.71
CA ASP A 134 1.26 -8.67 -10.77
C ASP A 134 1.88 -9.17 -12.08
N GLN A 135 3.08 -8.70 -12.44
CA GLN A 135 3.81 -9.17 -13.62
C GLN A 135 4.19 -10.65 -13.51
N MET A 136 4.65 -11.09 -12.34
CA MET A 136 5.00 -12.50 -12.10
C MET A 136 3.75 -13.38 -12.09
N ALA A 137 2.68 -12.93 -11.46
CA ALA A 137 1.40 -13.61 -11.49
C ALA A 137 0.88 -13.81 -12.92
N SER A 138 0.94 -12.76 -13.75
CA SER A 138 0.56 -12.84 -15.15
C SER A 138 1.44 -13.82 -15.96
N LEU A 139 2.75 -13.82 -15.72
CA LEU A 139 3.67 -14.78 -16.34
C LEU A 139 3.30 -16.23 -16.00
N LEU A 140 2.87 -16.46 -14.78
CA LEU A 140 2.45 -17.75 -14.26
C LEU A 140 0.94 -18.03 -14.48
N GLN A 141 0.25 -17.23 -15.28
CA GLN A 141 -1.17 -17.38 -15.64
C GLN A 141 -2.12 -17.40 -14.42
N THR A 142 -1.84 -16.54 -13.45
CA THR A 142 -2.65 -16.35 -12.24
C THR A 142 -2.70 -14.85 -11.87
N ASP A 143 -3.22 -14.54 -10.70
CA ASP A 143 -3.16 -13.21 -10.07
C ASP A 143 -2.37 -13.26 -8.75
N ALA A 144 -2.18 -12.10 -8.13
CA ALA A 144 -1.44 -12.01 -6.88
C ALA A 144 -2.07 -12.85 -5.74
N ALA A 145 -3.39 -12.96 -5.71
CA ALA A 145 -4.09 -13.78 -4.72
C ALA A 145 -3.83 -15.28 -4.97
N GLY A 146 -3.83 -15.71 -6.23
CA GLY A 146 -3.49 -17.08 -6.61
C GLY A 146 -2.05 -17.46 -6.25
N LEU A 147 -1.08 -16.54 -6.49
CA LEU A 147 0.29 -16.74 -6.01
C LEU A 147 0.34 -16.95 -4.48
N ASN A 148 -0.40 -16.11 -3.75
CA ASN A 148 -0.43 -16.18 -2.30
C ASN A 148 -1.04 -17.49 -1.78
N GLU A 149 -2.10 -17.98 -2.42
CA GLU A 149 -2.74 -19.24 -2.01
C GLU A 149 -1.83 -20.46 -2.23
N LEU A 150 -1.17 -20.54 -3.38
CA LEU A 150 -0.24 -21.63 -3.68
C LEU A 150 0.99 -21.57 -2.77
N ALA A 151 1.55 -20.39 -2.55
CA ALA A 151 2.72 -20.20 -1.70
C ALA A 151 2.54 -20.68 -0.25
N LYS A 152 1.31 -20.95 0.22
CA LYS A 152 1.06 -21.50 1.56
C LYS A 152 1.58 -22.92 1.75
N ASN A 153 1.74 -23.69 0.66
CA ASN A 153 2.09 -25.10 0.68
C ASN A 153 3.53 -25.36 0.22
N TYR A 154 4.39 -24.35 0.19
CA TYR A 154 5.76 -24.50 -0.26
C TYR A 154 6.60 -25.43 0.64
N GLU A 155 7.56 -26.10 0.03
CA GLU A 155 8.56 -26.92 0.71
C GLU A 155 9.98 -26.32 0.55
N THR A 156 10.25 -25.67 -0.58
CA THR A 156 11.57 -25.14 -0.94
C THR A 156 11.47 -23.69 -1.40
N ILE A 157 12.50 -22.89 -1.10
CA ILE A 157 12.65 -21.52 -1.61
C ILE A 157 13.88 -21.46 -2.50
N TYR A 158 13.68 -21.15 -3.77
CA TYR A 158 14.75 -21.02 -4.76
C TYR A 158 15.32 -19.60 -4.78
N PRO A 159 16.62 -19.43 -5.03
CA PRO A 159 17.21 -18.11 -5.21
C PRO A 159 16.75 -17.51 -6.56
N ILE A 160 15.88 -16.51 -6.52
CA ILE A 160 15.42 -15.75 -7.67
C ILE A 160 15.97 -14.33 -7.58
N ALA A 161 16.59 -13.84 -8.66
CA ALA A 161 17.12 -12.49 -8.72
C ALA A 161 16.01 -11.47 -9.00
N SER A 162 15.70 -10.61 -8.03
CA SER A 162 14.61 -9.63 -8.12
C SER A 162 14.98 -8.32 -8.84
N ARG A 163 16.15 -8.23 -9.48
CA ARG A 163 16.73 -6.96 -9.94
C ARG A 163 16.00 -6.27 -11.11
N ARG A 164 15.27 -6.98 -11.94
CA ARG A 164 14.35 -6.47 -13.01
C ARG A 164 13.44 -7.61 -13.44
N GLY A 165 12.16 -7.34 -13.70
CA GLY A 165 11.20 -8.36 -14.13
C GLY A 165 11.62 -9.20 -15.36
N VAL A 166 12.48 -8.64 -16.22
CA VAL A 166 13.06 -9.35 -17.37
C VAL A 166 14.00 -10.48 -16.93
N PHE A 167 14.78 -10.31 -15.87
CA PHE A 167 15.69 -11.34 -15.38
C PHE A 167 14.99 -12.43 -14.56
N VAL A 168 13.88 -12.09 -13.91
CA VAL A 168 13.10 -13.08 -13.15
C VAL A 168 12.52 -14.14 -14.08
N LYS A 169 12.12 -13.77 -15.30
CA LYS A 169 11.67 -14.74 -16.31
C LYS A 169 12.77 -15.75 -16.62
N THR A 170 14.03 -15.31 -16.75
CA THR A 170 15.17 -16.19 -17.02
C THR A 170 15.53 -17.07 -15.82
N ASP A 171 15.13 -16.71 -14.60
CA ASP A 171 15.34 -17.55 -13.42
C ASP A 171 14.17 -18.54 -13.22
N ILE A 172 12.94 -18.15 -13.55
CA ILE A 172 11.73 -18.99 -13.38
C ILE A 172 11.63 -20.06 -14.48
N GLU A 173 11.93 -19.73 -15.73
CA GLU A 173 11.83 -20.69 -16.85
C GLU A 173 12.68 -21.97 -16.63
N PRO A 174 13.95 -21.92 -16.20
CA PRO A 174 14.69 -23.10 -15.84
C PRO A 174 14.06 -23.93 -14.73
N LEU A 175 13.61 -23.29 -13.66
CA LEU A 175 12.95 -23.98 -12.53
C LEU A 175 11.71 -24.74 -13.00
N THR A 176 10.87 -24.09 -13.83
CA THR A 176 9.69 -24.73 -14.42
C THR A 176 10.06 -25.90 -15.32
N ASN A 177 11.11 -25.77 -16.14
CA ASN A 177 11.58 -26.81 -17.04
C ASN A 177 12.21 -27.99 -16.29
N GLU A 178 12.80 -27.76 -15.14
CA GLU A 178 13.37 -28.77 -14.24
C GLU A 178 12.30 -29.45 -13.38
N GLY A 179 11.03 -29.00 -13.45
CA GLY A 179 9.90 -29.60 -12.75
C GLY A 179 9.78 -29.15 -11.29
N ALA A 180 10.24 -27.93 -10.97
CA ALA A 180 10.01 -27.33 -9.65
C ALA A 180 8.50 -27.15 -9.39
N ASP A 181 8.07 -27.41 -8.18
CA ASP A 181 6.68 -27.25 -7.77
C ASP A 181 6.25 -25.78 -7.83
N ARG A 182 4.99 -25.55 -8.20
CA ARG A 182 4.43 -24.21 -8.40
C ARG A 182 4.45 -23.40 -7.10
N GLU A 183 4.14 -24.05 -5.99
CA GLU A 183 4.14 -23.52 -4.63
C GLU A 183 5.50 -22.96 -4.25
N ASP A 184 6.55 -23.67 -4.62
CA ASP A 184 7.94 -23.28 -4.36
C ASP A 184 8.39 -22.09 -5.22
N ILE A 185 7.93 -22.02 -6.46
CA ILE A 185 8.19 -20.90 -7.35
C ILE A 185 7.49 -19.65 -6.80
N ASP A 186 6.23 -19.77 -6.37
CA ASP A 186 5.41 -18.65 -5.91
C ASP A 186 5.97 -18.02 -4.62
N ILE A 187 6.37 -18.84 -3.64
CA ILE A 187 7.04 -18.32 -2.43
C ILE A 187 8.42 -17.72 -2.75
N SER A 188 9.13 -18.26 -3.74
CA SER A 188 10.44 -17.76 -4.16
C SER A 188 10.34 -16.38 -4.80
N ILE A 189 9.24 -16.08 -5.51
CA ILE A 189 8.93 -14.74 -5.99
C ILE A 189 8.73 -13.76 -4.82
N PHE A 190 7.94 -14.13 -3.80
CA PHE A 190 7.77 -13.30 -2.62
C PHE A 190 9.08 -13.09 -1.87
N GLN A 191 9.90 -14.13 -1.73
CA GLN A 191 11.22 -13.99 -1.11
C GLN A 191 12.13 -13.04 -1.90
N ALA A 192 12.05 -13.04 -3.22
CA ALA A 192 12.79 -12.10 -4.08
C ALA A 192 12.34 -10.65 -3.84
N VAL A 193 11.03 -10.39 -3.69
CA VAL A 193 10.48 -9.07 -3.30
C VAL A 193 11.05 -8.61 -1.96
N VAL A 194 11.03 -9.49 -0.96
CA VAL A 194 11.56 -9.20 0.39
C VAL A 194 13.04 -8.84 0.33
N ASN A 195 13.85 -9.68 -0.33
CA ASN A 195 15.29 -9.48 -0.45
C ASN A 195 15.60 -8.14 -1.15
N GLN A 196 14.87 -7.81 -2.22
CA GLN A 196 15.04 -6.54 -2.94
C GLN A 196 14.67 -5.34 -2.07
N THR A 197 13.57 -5.42 -1.33
CA THR A 197 13.12 -4.33 -0.46
C THR A 197 14.13 -4.09 0.66
N ILE A 198 14.53 -5.14 1.38
CA ILE A 198 15.46 -5.03 2.50
C ILE A 198 16.83 -4.57 2.01
N SER A 199 17.43 -5.25 1.03
CA SER A 199 18.78 -4.91 0.57
C SER A 199 18.84 -3.56 -0.14
N GLY A 200 17.81 -3.23 -0.91
CA GLY A 200 17.76 -2.00 -1.70
C GLY A 200 17.45 -0.76 -0.88
N LEU A 201 16.63 -0.86 0.16
CA LEU A 201 16.17 0.29 0.95
C LEU A 201 16.85 0.40 2.30
N ALA A 202 17.00 -0.69 3.05
CA ALA A 202 17.64 -0.60 4.35
C ALA A 202 19.13 -0.26 4.23
N CYS A 203 19.81 -0.70 3.16
CA CYS A 203 21.23 -0.37 2.89
C CYS A 203 22.11 -0.54 4.13
N GLY A 204 21.89 -1.62 4.89
CA GLY A 204 22.64 -1.93 6.11
C GLY A 204 22.12 -1.26 7.38
N LYS A 205 21.14 -0.34 7.32
CA LYS A 205 20.48 0.17 8.54
C LYS A 205 19.58 -0.93 9.12
N PRO A 206 19.71 -1.24 10.43
CA PRO A 206 18.91 -2.29 11.03
C PRO A 206 17.40 -1.98 10.98
N ILE A 207 16.59 -2.96 10.61
CA ILE A 207 15.14 -2.95 10.74
C ILE A 207 14.82 -3.74 12.02
N ARG A 208 14.45 -3.03 13.08
CA ARG A 208 14.24 -3.62 14.42
C ARG A 208 13.26 -2.79 15.25
N GLY A 209 12.77 -3.36 16.35
CA GLY A 209 11.73 -2.78 17.19
C GLY A 209 10.34 -3.23 16.70
N ASN A 210 9.35 -2.39 16.87
CA ASN A 210 7.98 -2.63 16.44
C ASN A 210 7.83 -2.27 14.96
N ILE A 211 7.57 -3.28 14.12
CA ILE A 211 7.55 -3.15 12.67
C ILE A 211 6.12 -3.15 12.16
N ALA A 212 5.71 -2.05 11.53
CA ALA A 212 4.43 -1.97 10.85
C ALA A 212 4.54 -2.40 9.38
N PHE A 213 3.60 -3.25 8.94
CA PHE A 213 3.45 -3.67 7.55
C PHE A 213 2.30 -2.94 6.89
N LEU A 214 2.59 -2.06 5.92
CA LEU A 214 1.66 -1.15 5.29
C LEU A 214 1.57 -1.37 3.77
N GLY A 215 0.50 -0.85 3.17
CA GLY A 215 0.25 -0.93 1.74
C GLY A 215 -0.52 -2.18 1.31
N GLY A 216 -1.09 -2.14 0.11
CA GLY A 216 -1.95 -3.19 -0.43
C GLY A 216 -1.29 -4.58 -0.47
N PRO A 217 -0.11 -4.74 -1.05
CA PRO A 217 0.57 -6.04 -1.10
C PRO A 217 0.76 -6.68 0.27
N LEU A 218 1.20 -5.94 1.28
CA LEU A 218 1.42 -6.47 2.64
C LEU A 218 0.13 -6.67 3.44
N HIS A 219 -0.97 -6.01 3.03
CA HIS A 219 -2.28 -6.22 3.62
C HIS A 219 -2.96 -7.48 3.09
N PHE A 220 -2.93 -7.69 1.77
CA PHE A 220 -3.70 -8.76 1.12
C PHE A 220 -2.91 -10.07 0.95
N LEU A 221 -1.57 -10.04 0.93
CA LEU A 221 -0.73 -11.19 0.66
C LEU A 221 -0.04 -11.68 1.96
N SER A 222 -0.68 -12.64 2.63
CA SER A 222 -0.20 -13.18 3.91
C SER A 222 1.19 -13.80 3.81
N GLU A 223 1.47 -14.53 2.71
CA GLU A 223 2.75 -15.22 2.52
C GLU A 223 3.89 -14.26 2.20
N LEU A 224 3.59 -13.13 1.52
CA LEU A 224 4.54 -12.04 1.35
C LEU A 224 4.93 -11.43 2.71
N LYS A 225 3.94 -11.11 3.55
CA LYS A 225 4.19 -10.60 4.90
C LYS A 225 4.96 -11.63 5.74
N ALA A 226 4.58 -12.90 5.70
CA ALA A 226 5.28 -13.99 6.40
C ALA A 226 6.74 -14.11 5.94
N ALA A 227 7.02 -13.89 4.64
CA ALA A 227 8.39 -13.88 4.13
C ALA A 227 9.23 -12.72 4.70
N PHE A 228 8.66 -11.53 4.90
CA PHE A 228 9.32 -10.43 5.63
C PHE A 228 9.60 -10.80 7.09
N VAL A 229 8.59 -11.31 7.79
CA VAL A 229 8.70 -11.73 9.20
C VAL A 229 9.84 -12.75 9.37
N ARG A 230 9.87 -13.77 8.52
CA ARG A 230 10.90 -14.81 8.50
C ARG A 230 12.28 -14.23 8.22
N THR A 231 12.42 -13.38 7.19
CA THR A 231 13.70 -12.83 6.76
C THR A 231 14.29 -11.87 7.78
N LEU A 232 13.46 -11.09 8.45
CA LEU A 232 13.84 -10.15 9.51
C LEU A 232 13.94 -10.83 10.88
N ASN A 233 13.55 -12.11 10.98
CA ASN A 233 13.54 -12.89 12.23
C ASN A 233 12.74 -12.18 13.35
N LEU A 234 11.52 -11.71 13.02
CA LEU A 234 10.67 -10.96 13.95
C LEU A 234 9.89 -11.91 14.86
N GLY A 235 9.85 -11.59 16.16
CA GLY A 235 8.89 -12.18 17.09
C GLY A 235 7.47 -11.60 16.88
N GLU A 236 6.45 -12.33 17.33
CA GLU A 236 5.06 -11.90 17.20
C GLU A 236 4.80 -10.54 17.83
N ASP A 237 5.40 -10.26 18.98
CA ASP A 237 5.27 -8.99 19.70
C ASP A 237 5.86 -7.78 18.95
N ALA A 238 6.73 -8.02 17.97
CA ALA A 238 7.35 -6.98 17.16
C ALA A 238 6.55 -6.63 15.90
N ILE A 239 5.42 -7.31 15.64
CA ILE A 239 4.67 -7.19 14.40
C ILE A 239 3.42 -6.32 14.62
N ILE A 240 3.34 -5.19 13.90
CA ILE A 240 2.14 -4.36 13.86
C ILE A 240 1.44 -4.56 12.50
N SER A 241 0.19 -5.02 12.53
CA SER A 241 -0.63 -5.24 11.34
C SER A 241 -1.99 -4.56 11.50
N PRO A 242 -2.08 -3.24 11.25
CA PRO A 242 -3.33 -2.51 11.42
C PRO A 242 -4.41 -2.97 10.42
N SER A 243 -5.68 -2.95 10.84
CA SER A 243 -6.81 -3.37 10.00
C SER A 243 -6.93 -2.58 8.69
N HIS A 244 -6.56 -1.31 8.71
CA HIS A 244 -6.60 -0.40 7.55
C HIS A 244 -5.21 -0.14 6.95
N SER A 245 -4.24 -1.04 7.12
CA SER A 245 -2.85 -0.85 6.68
C SER A 245 -2.70 -0.49 5.20
N HIS A 246 -3.63 -0.91 4.35
CA HIS A 246 -3.68 -0.60 2.91
C HIS A 246 -4.25 0.79 2.59
N LEU A 247 -4.77 1.51 3.59
CA LEU A 247 -5.44 2.82 3.46
C LEU A 247 -4.70 3.94 4.20
N PHE A 248 -3.53 3.69 4.78
CA PHE A 248 -2.88 4.62 5.70
C PHE A 248 -2.66 6.01 5.12
N ALA A 249 -2.32 6.14 3.84
CA ALA A 249 -2.21 7.44 3.18
C ALA A 249 -3.56 8.17 3.10
N ALA A 250 -4.65 7.46 2.75
CA ALA A 250 -5.99 8.05 2.70
C ALA A 250 -6.50 8.43 4.09
N VAL A 251 -6.26 7.59 5.11
CA VAL A 251 -6.57 7.90 6.52
C VAL A 251 -5.84 9.17 6.96
N GLY A 252 -4.54 9.24 6.71
CA GLY A 252 -3.74 10.42 7.06
C GLY A 252 -4.18 11.69 6.33
N ALA A 253 -4.61 11.58 5.08
CA ALA A 253 -5.21 12.70 4.37
C ALA A 253 -6.50 13.19 5.05
N ALA A 254 -7.38 12.28 5.49
CA ALA A 254 -8.59 12.65 6.24
C ALA A 254 -8.25 13.33 7.57
N LEU A 255 -7.21 12.86 8.27
CA LEU A 255 -6.73 13.44 9.53
C LEU A 255 -6.12 14.85 9.38
N HIS A 256 -5.77 15.27 8.16
CA HIS A 256 -5.30 16.64 7.85
C HIS A 256 -6.45 17.62 7.60
N SER A 257 -7.58 17.42 8.24
CA SER A 257 -8.83 18.17 8.03
C SER A 257 -8.86 19.57 8.66
N ASP A 258 -7.74 20.07 9.17
CA ASP A 258 -7.63 21.45 9.69
C ASP A 258 -7.80 22.53 8.59
N PHE A 259 -7.81 22.11 7.35
CA PHE A 259 -8.08 22.96 6.19
C PHE A 259 -9.55 23.43 6.15
N ASN A 260 -9.75 24.70 5.78
CA ASN A 260 -11.04 25.38 5.92
C ASN A 260 -12.06 25.10 4.82
N ILE A 261 -11.68 24.37 3.76
CA ILE A 261 -12.56 24.17 2.59
C ILE A 261 -13.54 23.04 2.88
N THR A 262 -14.82 23.39 3.03
CA THR A 262 -15.93 22.42 3.09
C THR A 262 -16.64 22.39 1.75
N THR A 263 -16.92 21.23 1.23
CA THR A 263 -17.64 20.99 -0.03
C THR A 263 -18.74 19.96 0.18
N THR A 264 -19.41 19.54 -0.88
CA THR A 264 -20.37 18.43 -0.85
C THR A 264 -19.97 17.36 -1.85
N LEU A 265 -20.40 16.14 -1.64
CA LEU A 265 -20.06 15.02 -2.54
C LEU A 265 -20.49 15.30 -3.99
N SER A 266 -21.62 15.99 -4.19
CA SER A 266 -22.09 16.36 -5.53
C SER A 266 -21.20 17.38 -6.25
N ALA A 267 -20.44 18.19 -5.53
CA ALA A 267 -19.53 19.19 -6.09
C ALA A 267 -18.15 18.60 -6.48
N LEU A 268 -17.89 17.36 -6.11
CA LEU A 268 -16.64 16.62 -6.40
C LEU A 268 -16.74 15.74 -7.68
N ARG A 269 -17.86 15.81 -8.40
CA ARG A 269 -18.15 14.96 -9.57
C ARG A 269 -17.99 15.73 -10.87
#